data_d33b476b0117118489a359f8cf4cb162
#
_entry.id   d33b476b0117118489a359f8cf4cb162
#
_cell.length_a   1.000
_cell.length_b   1.000
_cell.length_c   1.000
_cell.angle_alpha   90.00
_cell.angle_beta   90.00
_cell.angle_gamma   90.00
#
_symmetry.space_group_name_H-M   'P 1'
#
loop_
_entity.id
_entity.type
_entity.pdbx_description
1 polymer ?
#
loop_
_entity_poly.entity_id
_entity_poly.type
_entity_poly.pdbx_seq_one_letter_code
_entity_poly.pdbx_strand_id
1 'polypeptide(L)'
;MPELPEVETVARDLRPRIVGATIVGARCSWARTLRTHSPEAFGEAVAGRRVESVGRRAKQIVVDLSGGTALTVHLKMTGQLFVVPADAPEDPYVRLVLELGDGREVRFRDIRKFGKIGLYGRDPVSGELTVEGAAVFAAIGPEPLDPEFTLRDFRWRLRRRKGRLKPLLLDQSFLAGVGNIYADEALWTARLHPLRTVRTLRPPDERRLFEAVRSILAEAIERRGSSIDDYTAPDGDGSMQERLQVYQRTGEPCPRCGRPVKRMVIGARSTHLCSWCQRLTAADRAGASTILRGMTDGRRRPGGRWAGLAGEGVSGLTPAEAEQATRRARTERTQRAAATRRAAARASMAGSTPS
;
A
#
# COMPACT_ATOMS: atom_id res chain seq x y z
N MET A 1 3.78 -1.23 -3.13
CA MET A 1 2.33 -1.39 -3.44
C MET A 1 1.56 -0.75 -2.31
N PRO A 2 0.69 0.22 -2.59
CA PRO A 2 -0.18 0.82 -1.58
C PRO A 2 -0.95 -0.22 -0.77
N GLU A 3 -0.85 -0.14 0.55
CA GLU A 3 -1.59 -0.92 1.52
C GLU A 3 -2.69 -0.03 2.13
N LEU A 4 -3.35 -0.47 3.19
CA LEU A 4 -4.44 0.28 3.82
C LEU A 4 -4.08 1.74 4.15
N PRO A 5 -2.92 2.05 4.78
CA PRO A 5 -2.61 3.43 5.14
C PRO A 5 -2.40 4.36 3.95
N GLU A 6 -1.72 3.90 2.89
CA GLU A 6 -1.50 4.70 1.68
C GLU A 6 -2.82 4.98 0.97
N VAL A 7 -3.71 3.97 0.90
CA VAL A 7 -5.04 4.13 0.26
C VAL A 7 -5.94 5.06 1.08
N GLU A 8 -5.88 4.98 2.41
CA GLU A 8 -6.58 5.89 3.30
C GLU A 8 -6.10 7.34 3.14
N THR A 9 -4.78 7.53 3.00
CA THR A 9 -4.19 8.85 2.77
C THR A 9 -4.72 9.46 1.48
N VAL A 10 -4.72 8.71 0.37
CA VAL A 10 -5.28 9.20 -0.90
C VAL A 10 -6.76 9.53 -0.78
N ALA A 11 -7.55 8.69 -0.09
CA ALA A 11 -8.97 8.95 0.11
C ALA A 11 -9.21 10.23 0.94
N ARG A 12 -8.39 10.48 1.97
CA ARG A 12 -8.46 11.70 2.80
C ARG A 12 -8.08 12.95 2.02
N ASP A 13 -7.07 12.86 1.16
CA ASP A 13 -6.62 13.98 0.32
C ASP A 13 -7.65 14.34 -0.76
N LEU A 14 -8.33 13.33 -1.33
CA LEU A 14 -9.37 13.54 -2.33
C LEU A 14 -10.65 14.12 -1.74
N ARG A 15 -11.07 13.65 -0.57
CA ARG A 15 -12.39 13.98 0.02
C ARG A 15 -12.69 15.49 0.02
N PRO A 16 -11.85 16.38 0.59
CA PRO A 16 -12.15 17.82 0.63
C PRO A 16 -12.09 18.49 -0.75
N ARG A 17 -11.50 17.81 -1.74
CA ARG A 17 -11.29 18.38 -3.08
C ARG A 17 -12.41 18.05 -4.05
N ILE A 18 -13.05 16.89 -3.91
CA ILE A 18 -14.02 16.43 -4.91
C ILE A 18 -15.43 16.19 -4.38
N VAL A 19 -15.65 16.08 -3.06
CA VAL A 19 -17.01 15.95 -2.52
C VAL A 19 -17.81 17.20 -2.86
N GLY A 20 -19.01 16.99 -3.41
CA GLY A 20 -19.88 18.05 -3.93
C GLY A 20 -19.64 18.41 -5.40
N ALA A 21 -18.49 18.05 -5.99
CA ALA A 21 -18.23 18.31 -7.40
C ALA A 21 -19.06 17.41 -8.30
N THR A 22 -19.44 17.91 -9.49
CA THR A 22 -20.13 17.14 -10.53
C THR A 22 -19.11 16.69 -11.59
N ILE A 23 -19.15 15.42 -11.96
CA ILE A 23 -18.37 14.89 -13.07
C ILE A 23 -19.09 15.25 -14.36
N VAL A 24 -18.44 15.97 -15.25
CA VAL A 24 -19.03 16.38 -16.54
C VAL A 24 -18.61 15.49 -17.70
N GLY A 25 -17.50 14.74 -17.53
CA GLY A 25 -17.01 13.82 -18.54
C GLY A 25 -15.92 12.89 -18.00
N ALA A 26 -15.53 11.90 -18.81
CA ALA A 26 -14.39 11.05 -18.53
C ALA A 26 -13.67 10.65 -19.81
N ARG A 27 -12.34 10.56 -19.75
CA ARG A 27 -11.47 10.05 -20.84
C ARG A 27 -10.60 8.92 -20.30
N CYS A 28 -10.50 7.82 -21.06
CA CYS A 28 -9.72 6.66 -20.66
C CYS A 28 -8.73 6.29 -21.78
N SER A 29 -7.42 6.41 -21.52
CA SER A 29 -6.35 6.06 -22.46
C SER A 29 -5.97 4.58 -22.45
N TRP A 30 -6.48 3.80 -21.49
CA TRP A 30 -6.18 2.38 -21.34
C TRP A 30 -7.41 1.60 -20.86
N ALA A 31 -8.21 1.09 -21.77
CA ALA A 31 -9.50 0.43 -21.51
C ALA A 31 -9.43 -0.68 -20.44
N ARG A 32 -8.30 -1.42 -20.37
CA ARG A 32 -8.10 -2.47 -19.35
C ARG A 32 -8.03 -1.96 -17.91
N THR A 33 -7.95 -0.64 -17.68
CA THR A 33 -8.09 -0.03 -16.35
C THR A 33 -9.52 -0.18 -15.84
N LEU A 34 -10.50 -0.07 -16.72
CA LEU A 34 -11.91 -0.22 -16.41
C LEU A 34 -12.28 -1.71 -16.29
N ARG A 35 -13.11 -2.03 -15.30
CA ARG A 35 -13.56 -3.41 -15.04
C ARG A 35 -14.95 -3.70 -15.56
N THR A 36 -15.80 -2.69 -15.61
CA THR A 36 -17.25 -2.85 -15.72
C THR A 36 -17.82 -2.30 -17.03
N HIS A 37 -17.12 -1.39 -17.68
CA HIS A 37 -17.62 -0.65 -18.85
C HIS A 37 -16.53 -0.50 -19.90
N SER A 38 -16.91 -0.27 -21.17
CA SER A 38 -16.03 0.32 -22.16
C SER A 38 -15.68 1.76 -21.77
N PRO A 39 -14.64 2.39 -22.33
CA PRO A 39 -14.33 3.79 -22.07
C PRO A 39 -15.51 4.74 -22.35
N GLU A 40 -16.22 4.53 -23.44
CA GLU A 40 -17.36 5.32 -23.88
C GLU A 40 -18.53 5.17 -22.90
N ALA A 41 -18.94 3.94 -22.64
CA ALA A 41 -20.04 3.63 -21.71
C ALA A 41 -19.72 4.08 -20.27
N PHE A 42 -18.45 4.06 -19.86
CA PHE A 42 -18.03 4.59 -18.58
C PHE A 42 -18.19 6.11 -18.52
N GLY A 43 -17.76 6.82 -19.58
CA GLY A 43 -17.92 8.27 -19.69
C GLY A 43 -19.39 8.70 -19.58
N GLU A 44 -20.28 8.03 -20.32
CA GLU A 44 -21.72 8.27 -20.27
C GLU A 44 -22.31 7.98 -18.87
N ALA A 45 -21.88 6.88 -18.25
CA ALA A 45 -22.41 6.45 -16.96
C ALA A 45 -22.00 7.36 -15.79
N VAL A 46 -20.88 8.07 -15.87
CA VAL A 46 -20.40 8.99 -14.81
C VAL A 46 -20.78 10.45 -15.08
N ALA A 47 -21.08 10.82 -16.33
CA ALA A 47 -21.44 12.19 -16.69
C ALA A 47 -22.70 12.65 -15.95
N GLY A 48 -22.67 13.88 -15.45
CA GLY A 48 -23.76 14.51 -14.67
C GLY A 48 -23.86 14.02 -13.22
N ARG A 49 -23.04 13.06 -12.78
CA ARG A 49 -23.08 12.56 -11.40
C ARG A 49 -22.29 13.45 -10.46
N ARG A 50 -22.87 13.73 -9.29
CA ARG A 50 -22.21 14.46 -8.22
C ARG A 50 -21.51 13.47 -7.29
N VAL A 51 -20.31 13.81 -6.84
CA VAL A 51 -19.57 13.09 -5.80
C VAL A 51 -20.22 13.36 -4.45
N GLU A 52 -20.74 12.32 -3.80
CA GLU A 52 -21.43 12.41 -2.50
C GLU A 52 -20.49 12.11 -1.33
N SER A 53 -19.64 11.11 -1.47
CA SER A 53 -18.65 10.77 -0.46
C SER A 53 -17.38 10.18 -1.07
N VAL A 54 -16.28 10.23 -0.30
CA VAL A 54 -15.03 9.53 -0.59
C VAL A 54 -14.59 8.78 0.66
N GLY A 55 -14.46 7.48 0.52
CA GLY A 55 -14.04 6.58 1.59
C GLY A 55 -13.04 5.54 1.11
N ARG A 56 -12.80 4.56 1.96
CA ARG A 56 -11.92 3.42 1.68
C ARG A 56 -12.54 2.12 2.22
N ARG A 57 -12.35 1.05 1.47
CA ARG A 57 -12.58 -0.32 1.94
C ARG A 57 -11.37 -1.19 1.56
N ALA A 58 -10.71 -1.79 2.54
CA ALA A 58 -9.45 -2.54 2.32
C ALA A 58 -8.38 -1.69 1.60
N LYS A 59 -7.96 -2.11 0.41
CA LYS A 59 -6.99 -1.40 -0.44
C LYS A 59 -7.65 -0.71 -1.63
N GLN A 60 -8.93 -0.36 -1.50
CA GLN A 60 -9.70 0.32 -2.54
C GLN A 60 -10.27 1.63 -2.02
N ILE A 61 -10.11 2.69 -2.80
CA ILE A 61 -10.84 3.93 -2.63
C ILE A 61 -12.27 3.68 -3.14
N VAL A 62 -13.25 4.18 -2.42
CA VAL A 62 -14.66 4.13 -2.79
C VAL A 62 -15.19 5.54 -2.87
N VAL A 63 -15.72 5.93 -4.02
CA VAL A 63 -16.32 7.24 -4.26
C VAL A 63 -17.79 7.02 -4.55
N ASP A 64 -18.64 7.46 -3.66
CA ASP A 64 -20.08 7.40 -3.85
C ASP A 64 -20.54 8.55 -4.75
N LEU A 65 -21.36 8.22 -5.71
CA LEU A 65 -21.89 9.13 -6.70
C LEU A 65 -23.42 9.20 -6.61
N SER A 66 -23.97 10.35 -6.95
CA SER A 66 -25.41 10.53 -7.01
C SER A 66 -26.08 9.50 -7.94
N GLY A 67 -27.33 9.18 -7.64
CA GLY A 67 -28.07 8.16 -8.38
C GLY A 67 -27.72 6.73 -7.98
N GLY A 68 -27.27 6.53 -6.74
CA GLY A 68 -27.06 5.20 -6.16
C GLY A 68 -25.95 4.40 -6.81
N THR A 69 -24.84 5.02 -7.18
CA THR A 69 -23.68 4.33 -7.76
C THR A 69 -22.41 4.61 -6.97
N ALA A 70 -21.43 3.74 -7.10
CA ALA A 70 -20.12 3.93 -6.48
C ALA A 70 -18.99 3.55 -7.43
N LEU A 71 -17.99 4.42 -7.47
CA LEU A 71 -16.73 4.18 -8.17
C LEU A 71 -15.74 3.52 -7.19
N THR A 72 -15.14 2.40 -7.57
CA THR A 72 -14.07 1.77 -6.80
C THR A 72 -12.75 1.89 -7.51
N VAL A 73 -11.68 2.27 -6.81
CA VAL A 73 -10.33 2.42 -7.38
C VAL A 73 -9.34 1.58 -6.60
N HIS A 74 -8.74 0.60 -7.25
CA HIS A 74 -7.62 -0.17 -6.70
C HIS A 74 -6.30 0.30 -7.31
N LEU A 75 -5.48 0.96 -6.52
CA LEU A 75 -4.21 1.56 -6.95
C LEU A 75 -3.16 0.53 -7.42
N LYS A 76 -3.25 -0.72 -6.94
CA LYS A 76 -2.28 -1.80 -7.20
C LYS A 76 -0.86 -1.40 -6.79
N MET A 77 0.11 -1.30 -7.71
CA MET A 77 1.53 -1.08 -7.36
C MET A 77 1.98 0.36 -7.56
N THR A 78 1.56 1.00 -8.65
CA THR A 78 2.04 2.33 -9.08
C THR A 78 0.90 3.31 -9.35
N GLY A 79 -0.35 2.91 -9.08
CA GLY A 79 -1.51 3.77 -9.26
C GLY A 79 -1.49 4.95 -8.30
N GLN A 80 -1.75 6.13 -8.83
CA GLN A 80 -1.90 7.39 -8.11
C GLN A 80 -3.22 8.02 -8.54
N LEU A 81 -3.95 8.61 -7.61
CA LEU A 81 -5.20 9.32 -7.88
C LEU A 81 -5.12 10.69 -7.22
N PHE A 82 -5.27 11.76 -7.99
CA PHE A 82 -5.06 13.13 -7.56
C PHE A 82 -5.90 14.13 -8.34
N VAL A 83 -6.03 15.34 -7.83
CA VAL A 83 -6.79 16.44 -8.41
C VAL A 83 -5.86 17.52 -8.88
N VAL A 84 -6.07 17.99 -10.12
CA VAL A 84 -5.31 19.08 -10.72
C VAL A 84 -6.25 20.02 -11.51
N PRO A 85 -5.84 21.26 -11.81
CA PRO A 85 -6.50 22.08 -12.82
C PRO A 85 -6.53 21.37 -14.20
N ALA A 86 -7.56 21.59 -15.00
CA ALA A 86 -7.72 20.92 -16.31
C ALA A 86 -6.60 21.29 -17.30
N ASP A 87 -6.04 22.49 -17.17
CA ASP A 87 -4.93 23.00 -17.98
C ASP A 87 -3.54 22.50 -17.50
N ALA A 88 -3.48 21.76 -16.39
CA ALA A 88 -2.21 21.20 -15.91
C ALA A 88 -1.65 20.18 -16.92
N PRO A 89 -0.32 20.19 -17.18
CA PRO A 89 0.31 19.23 -18.08
C PRO A 89 -0.07 17.78 -17.75
N GLU A 90 -0.39 16.98 -18.76
CA GLU A 90 -0.71 15.57 -18.61
C GLU A 90 0.50 14.71 -18.98
N ASP A 91 0.88 13.79 -18.09
CA ASP A 91 1.95 12.85 -18.40
C ASP A 91 1.43 11.59 -19.14
N PRO A 92 2.28 10.86 -19.87
CA PRO A 92 1.88 9.71 -20.68
C PRO A 92 1.42 8.49 -19.87
N TYR A 93 1.46 8.56 -18.55
CA TYR A 93 1.03 7.50 -17.64
C TYR A 93 -0.35 7.72 -17.06
N VAL A 94 -1.03 8.81 -17.39
CA VAL A 94 -2.45 9.03 -17.04
C VAL A 94 -3.30 8.04 -17.83
N ARG A 95 -4.11 7.25 -17.13
CA ARG A 95 -4.93 6.16 -17.69
C ARG A 95 -6.41 6.48 -17.71
N LEU A 96 -6.86 7.28 -16.76
CA LEU A 96 -8.23 7.77 -16.68
C LEU A 96 -8.21 9.20 -16.16
N VAL A 97 -9.07 10.03 -16.70
CA VAL A 97 -9.38 11.38 -16.26
C VAL A 97 -10.88 11.46 -16.02
N LEU A 98 -11.29 12.02 -14.88
CA LEU A 98 -12.66 12.48 -14.64
C LEU A 98 -12.62 14.00 -14.68
N GLU A 99 -13.40 14.59 -15.58
CA GLU A 99 -13.52 16.03 -15.74
C GLU A 99 -14.58 16.56 -14.76
N LEU A 100 -14.23 17.56 -13.98
CA LEU A 100 -15.12 18.16 -13.00
C LEU A 100 -15.72 19.47 -13.54
N GLY A 101 -16.97 19.75 -13.20
CA GLY A 101 -17.69 20.93 -13.68
C GLY A 101 -17.12 22.28 -13.21
N ASP A 102 -16.15 22.26 -12.30
CA ASP A 102 -15.45 23.45 -11.79
C ASP A 102 -14.09 23.72 -12.46
N GLY A 103 -13.78 23.04 -13.56
CA GLY A 103 -12.53 23.23 -14.31
C GLY A 103 -11.33 22.46 -13.76
N ARG A 104 -11.55 21.51 -12.86
CA ARG A 104 -10.52 20.59 -12.35
C ARG A 104 -10.69 19.19 -12.94
N GLU A 105 -9.67 18.38 -12.78
CA GLU A 105 -9.67 16.97 -13.17
C GLU A 105 -9.23 16.07 -12.03
N VAL A 106 -9.84 14.90 -11.90
CA VAL A 106 -9.32 13.77 -11.13
C VAL A 106 -8.55 12.87 -12.09
N ARG A 107 -7.25 12.77 -11.92
CA ARG A 107 -6.39 11.96 -12.80
C ARG A 107 -5.94 10.68 -12.10
N PHE A 108 -6.14 9.56 -12.78
CA PHE A 108 -5.58 8.27 -12.39
C PHE A 108 -4.34 7.98 -13.22
N ARG A 109 -3.17 8.09 -12.59
CA ARG A 109 -1.86 7.81 -13.18
C ARG A 109 -1.41 6.41 -12.79
N ASP A 110 -0.95 5.59 -13.75
CA ASP A 110 -0.43 4.26 -13.44
C ASP A 110 0.60 3.81 -14.48
N ILE A 111 1.88 3.81 -14.09
CA ILE A 111 3.01 3.43 -14.94
C ILE A 111 2.87 1.97 -15.37
N ARG A 112 2.54 1.07 -14.44
CA ARG A 112 2.51 -0.38 -14.66
C ARG A 112 1.21 -0.91 -15.27
N LYS A 113 0.18 -0.08 -15.38
CA LYS A 113 -1.13 -0.44 -15.97
C LYS A 113 -1.85 -1.58 -15.22
N PHE A 114 -1.61 -1.75 -13.92
CA PHE A 114 -2.23 -2.81 -13.10
C PHE A 114 -3.45 -2.31 -12.32
N GLY A 115 -3.55 -1.01 -12.15
CA GLY A 115 -4.66 -0.37 -11.44
C GLY A 115 -6.00 -0.71 -12.06
N LYS A 116 -7.05 -0.74 -11.23
CA LYS A 116 -8.39 -1.13 -11.66
C LYS A 116 -9.42 -0.17 -11.11
N ILE A 117 -10.34 0.22 -11.97
CA ILE A 117 -11.45 1.10 -11.67
C ILE A 117 -12.74 0.41 -12.11
N GLY A 118 -13.75 0.44 -11.26
CA GLY A 118 -15.07 -0.12 -11.56
C GLY A 118 -16.17 0.79 -11.06
N LEU A 119 -17.25 0.90 -11.84
CA LEU A 119 -18.47 1.61 -11.47
C LEU A 119 -19.57 0.59 -11.20
N TYR A 120 -20.21 0.67 -10.05
CA TYR A 120 -21.19 -0.30 -9.57
C TYR A 120 -22.41 0.42 -9.01
N GLY A 121 -23.58 -0.21 -9.13
CA GLY A 121 -24.76 0.23 -8.41
C GLY A 121 -24.64 -0.02 -6.90
N ARG A 122 -25.38 0.74 -6.10
CA ARG A 122 -25.64 0.45 -4.69
C ARG A 122 -27.06 -0.03 -4.49
N ASP A 123 -27.21 -1.04 -3.68
CA ASP A 123 -28.53 -1.44 -3.20
C ASP A 123 -29.09 -0.36 -2.26
N PRO A 124 -30.28 0.18 -2.53
CA PRO A 124 -30.83 1.30 -1.78
C PRO A 124 -31.22 0.95 -0.34
N VAL A 125 -31.39 -0.35 -0.03
CA VAL A 125 -31.81 -0.81 1.29
C VAL A 125 -30.58 -1.16 2.15
N SER A 126 -29.64 -1.95 1.62
CA SER A 126 -28.47 -2.39 2.36
C SER A 126 -27.29 -1.40 2.26
N GLY A 127 -27.27 -0.52 1.26
CA GLY A 127 -26.15 0.34 0.93
C GLY A 127 -24.93 -0.39 0.36
N GLU A 128 -25.03 -1.72 0.19
CA GLU A 128 -23.97 -2.52 -0.39
C GLU A 128 -23.88 -2.35 -1.90
N LEU A 129 -22.71 -2.64 -2.49
CA LEU A 129 -22.58 -2.68 -3.93
C LEU A 129 -23.42 -3.81 -4.53
N THR A 130 -24.14 -3.53 -5.61
CA THR A 130 -24.96 -4.53 -6.29
C THR A 130 -24.14 -5.66 -6.89
N VAL A 131 -24.78 -6.76 -7.27
CA VAL A 131 -24.28 -8.12 -7.55
C VAL A 131 -22.87 -8.21 -8.17
N GLU A 132 -22.57 -7.43 -9.20
CA GLU A 132 -21.25 -7.43 -9.83
C GLU A 132 -20.19 -6.72 -8.95
N GLY A 133 -20.61 -5.75 -8.16
CA GLY A 133 -19.77 -5.02 -7.22
C GLY A 133 -19.61 -5.73 -5.89
N ALA A 134 -20.61 -6.48 -5.43
CA ALA A 134 -20.53 -7.29 -4.21
C ALA A 134 -19.36 -8.28 -4.26
N ALA A 135 -19.06 -8.85 -5.43
CA ALA A 135 -17.91 -9.71 -5.64
C ALA A 135 -16.56 -9.01 -5.34
N VAL A 136 -16.49 -7.68 -5.43
CA VAL A 136 -15.28 -6.90 -5.13
C VAL A 136 -14.94 -6.97 -3.65
N PHE A 137 -15.94 -6.96 -2.77
CA PHE A 137 -15.76 -6.92 -1.31
C PHE A 137 -16.22 -8.18 -0.59
N ALA A 138 -16.98 -9.08 -1.22
CA ALA A 138 -17.57 -10.28 -0.60
C ALA A 138 -16.53 -11.18 0.09
N ALA A 139 -15.34 -11.31 -0.48
CA ALA A 139 -14.27 -12.12 0.10
C ALA A 139 -13.35 -11.32 1.05
N ILE A 140 -13.61 -10.04 1.28
CA ILE A 140 -12.73 -9.20 2.11
C ILE A 140 -13.14 -9.30 3.57
N GLY A 141 -12.18 -9.61 4.43
CA GLY A 141 -12.35 -9.68 5.87
C GLY A 141 -12.62 -8.32 6.53
N PRO A 142 -12.74 -8.28 7.86
CA PRO A 142 -13.00 -7.06 8.62
C PRO A 142 -11.86 -6.05 8.48
N GLU A 143 -12.19 -4.78 8.62
CA GLU A 143 -11.24 -3.69 8.75
C GLU A 143 -10.52 -3.79 10.12
N PRO A 144 -9.19 -3.83 10.15
CA PRO A 144 -8.45 -3.96 11.41
C PRO A 144 -8.66 -2.81 12.39
N LEU A 145 -8.96 -1.61 11.87
CA LEU A 145 -9.13 -0.39 12.66
C LEU A 145 -10.59 -0.08 13.01
N ASP A 146 -11.53 -0.86 12.51
CA ASP A 146 -12.94 -0.73 12.87
C ASP A 146 -13.09 -0.83 14.39
N PRO A 147 -13.76 0.14 15.07
CA PRO A 147 -14.04 0.09 16.49
C PRO A 147 -14.83 -1.16 16.90
N GLU A 148 -15.75 -1.63 16.05
CA GLU A 148 -16.57 -2.81 16.28
C GLU A 148 -15.79 -4.12 16.13
N PHE A 149 -14.62 -4.12 15.47
CA PHE A 149 -13.79 -5.30 15.33
C PHE A 149 -12.92 -5.52 16.58
N THR A 150 -13.40 -6.40 17.45
CA THR A 150 -12.83 -6.64 18.78
C THR A 150 -11.73 -7.72 18.78
N LEU A 151 -10.97 -7.80 19.89
CA LEU A 151 -10.03 -8.91 20.14
C LEU A 151 -10.74 -10.27 20.14
N ARG A 152 -12.00 -10.33 20.56
CA ARG A 152 -12.83 -11.55 20.55
C ARG A 152 -13.05 -12.02 19.11
N ASP A 153 -13.39 -11.10 18.21
CA ASP A 153 -13.64 -11.40 16.80
C ASP A 153 -12.34 -11.82 16.09
N PHE A 154 -11.25 -11.11 16.37
CA PHE A 154 -9.93 -11.48 15.87
C PHE A 154 -9.55 -12.91 16.28
N ARG A 155 -9.69 -13.27 17.55
CA ARG A 155 -9.42 -14.62 18.07
C ARG A 155 -10.31 -15.67 17.42
N TRP A 156 -11.59 -15.39 17.29
CA TRP A 156 -12.53 -16.28 16.63
C TRP A 156 -12.15 -16.59 15.20
N ARG A 157 -11.76 -15.56 14.43
CA ARG A 157 -11.27 -15.72 13.06
C ARG A 157 -9.93 -16.43 13.01
N LEU A 158 -9.00 -16.06 13.85
CA LEU A 158 -7.65 -16.63 13.92
C LEU A 158 -7.69 -18.14 14.17
N ARG A 159 -8.48 -18.59 15.14
CA ARG A 159 -8.57 -20.00 15.53
C ARG A 159 -9.23 -20.89 14.47
N ARG A 160 -9.98 -20.33 13.54
CA ARG A 160 -10.55 -21.02 12.37
C ARG A 160 -9.58 -21.16 11.21
N ARG A 161 -8.42 -20.54 11.29
CA ARG A 161 -7.40 -20.59 10.24
C ARG A 161 -6.30 -21.59 10.58
N LYS A 162 -5.68 -22.11 9.54
CA LYS A 162 -4.51 -23.00 9.61
C LYS A 162 -3.36 -22.30 8.88
N GLY A 163 -2.13 -22.76 9.17
CA GLY A 163 -0.97 -22.25 8.46
C GLY A 163 -0.16 -21.22 9.24
N ARG A 164 0.69 -20.49 8.54
CA ARG A 164 1.70 -19.60 9.10
C ARG A 164 1.19 -18.17 9.18
N LEU A 165 1.69 -17.40 10.15
CA LEU A 165 1.19 -16.06 10.48
C LEU A 165 1.35 -15.08 9.32
N LYS A 166 2.52 -15.03 8.65
CA LYS A 166 2.69 -14.02 7.61
C LYS A 166 1.77 -14.23 6.40
N PRO A 167 1.66 -15.41 5.80
CA PRO A 167 0.67 -15.66 4.77
C PRO A 167 -0.76 -15.33 5.20
N LEU A 168 -1.09 -15.65 6.46
CA LEU A 168 -2.42 -15.34 7.00
C LEU A 168 -2.68 -13.82 7.09
N LEU A 169 -1.72 -13.04 7.56
CA LEU A 169 -1.86 -11.57 7.61
C LEU A 169 -1.99 -10.93 6.22
N LEU A 170 -1.41 -11.56 5.20
CA LEU A 170 -1.52 -11.11 3.80
C LEU A 170 -2.84 -11.50 3.14
N ASP A 171 -3.57 -12.47 3.72
CA ASP A 171 -4.88 -12.92 3.23
C ASP A 171 -5.94 -11.86 3.53
N GLN A 172 -6.40 -11.17 2.48
CA GLN A 172 -7.40 -10.12 2.60
C GLN A 172 -8.75 -10.64 3.11
N SER A 173 -9.01 -11.94 3.04
CA SER A 173 -10.20 -12.55 3.63
C SER A 173 -10.08 -12.73 5.14
N PHE A 174 -8.87 -12.70 5.68
CA PHE A 174 -8.62 -12.74 7.13
C PHE A 174 -8.72 -11.35 7.75
N LEU A 175 -7.92 -10.39 7.24
CA LEU A 175 -7.91 -8.99 7.62
C LEU A 175 -7.80 -8.11 6.38
N ALA A 176 -8.65 -7.11 6.27
CA ALA A 176 -8.62 -6.14 5.20
C ALA A 176 -7.36 -5.27 5.25
N GLY A 177 -6.80 -4.94 4.10
CA GLY A 177 -5.85 -3.87 3.94
C GLY A 177 -4.40 -4.14 4.36
N VAL A 178 -4.11 -5.18 5.15
CA VAL A 178 -2.74 -5.54 5.55
C VAL A 178 -1.97 -6.07 4.35
N GLY A 179 -0.75 -5.61 4.17
CA GLY A 179 0.14 -6.08 3.12
C GLY A 179 1.55 -6.40 3.66
N ASN A 180 2.54 -6.39 2.76
CA ASN A 180 3.86 -6.92 3.07
C ASN A 180 4.64 -6.09 4.09
N ILE A 181 4.51 -4.77 4.01
CA ILE A 181 5.18 -3.82 4.90
C ILE A 181 4.64 -3.99 6.31
N TYR A 182 3.34 -3.78 6.46
CA TYR A 182 2.72 -3.74 7.78
C TYR A 182 2.57 -5.12 8.42
N ALA A 183 2.57 -6.21 7.64
CA ALA A 183 2.67 -7.57 8.19
C ALA A 183 4.03 -7.83 8.85
N ASP A 184 5.16 -7.42 8.24
CA ASP A 184 6.49 -7.58 8.85
C ASP A 184 6.63 -6.74 10.11
N GLU A 185 6.20 -5.49 10.07
CA GLU A 185 6.26 -4.56 11.21
C GLU A 185 5.37 -5.02 12.38
N ALA A 186 4.14 -5.45 12.10
CA ALA A 186 3.23 -5.98 13.13
C ALA A 186 3.78 -7.26 13.78
N LEU A 187 4.35 -8.17 13.00
CA LEU A 187 4.97 -9.38 13.54
C LEU A 187 6.20 -9.06 14.38
N TRP A 188 7.02 -8.08 13.98
CA TRP A 188 8.16 -7.65 14.79
C TRP A 188 7.70 -6.99 16.09
N THR A 189 6.72 -6.12 16.04
CA THR A 189 6.13 -5.45 17.21
C THR A 189 5.56 -6.48 18.19
N ALA A 190 4.81 -7.45 17.70
CA ALA A 190 4.22 -8.54 18.49
C ALA A 190 5.26 -9.57 18.98
N ARG A 191 6.52 -9.51 18.56
CA ARG A 191 7.59 -10.51 18.83
C ARG A 191 7.23 -11.91 18.34
N LEU A 192 6.53 -12.00 17.22
CA LEU A 192 6.11 -13.26 16.62
C LEU A 192 6.90 -13.55 15.34
N HIS A 193 7.43 -14.76 15.23
CA HIS A 193 8.15 -15.17 14.03
C HIS A 193 7.17 -15.34 12.84
N PRO A 194 7.48 -14.86 11.63
CA PRO A 194 6.59 -14.96 10.46
C PRO A 194 6.16 -16.38 10.08
N LEU A 195 7.02 -17.37 10.38
CA LEU A 195 6.75 -18.80 10.15
C LEU A 195 6.03 -19.49 11.32
N ARG A 196 5.71 -18.78 12.38
CA ARG A 196 4.94 -19.35 13.48
C ARG A 196 3.55 -19.74 13.00
N THR A 197 3.05 -20.90 13.41
CA THR A 197 1.71 -21.37 13.03
C THR A 197 0.66 -20.85 13.99
N VAL A 198 -0.56 -20.67 13.50
CA VAL A 198 -1.71 -20.26 14.34
C VAL A 198 -1.89 -21.20 15.54
N ARG A 199 -1.68 -22.50 15.34
CA ARG A 199 -1.87 -23.51 16.38
C ARG A 199 -0.92 -23.40 17.58
N THR A 200 0.22 -22.73 17.41
CA THR A 200 1.22 -22.56 18.47
C THR A 200 1.08 -21.25 19.23
N LEU A 201 0.10 -20.41 18.86
CA LEU A 201 -0.20 -19.15 19.53
C LEU A 201 -0.90 -19.40 20.87
N ARG A 202 -0.49 -18.67 21.88
CA ARG A 202 -1.17 -18.59 23.17
C ARG A 202 -2.00 -17.32 23.26
N PRO A 203 -2.99 -17.22 24.14
CA PRO A 203 -3.85 -16.04 24.28
C PRO A 203 -3.08 -14.70 24.41
N PRO A 204 -1.92 -14.61 25.11
CA PRO A 204 -1.12 -13.39 25.10
C PRO A 204 -0.50 -13.06 23.74
N ASP A 205 -0.13 -14.08 22.95
CA ASP A 205 0.42 -13.90 21.60
C ASP A 205 -0.64 -13.34 20.66
N GLU A 206 -1.86 -13.88 20.73
CA GLU A 206 -3.03 -13.42 19.96
C GLU A 206 -3.36 -11.94 20.25
N ARG A 207 -3.34 -11.56 21.54
CA ARG A 207 -3.56 -10.16 21.96
C ARG A 207 -2.48 -9.25 21.40
N ARG A 208 -1.20 -9.58 21.59
CA ARG A 208 -0.08 -8.76 21.08
C ARG A 208 -0.16 -8.59 19.56
N LEU A 209 -0.55 -9.63 18.83
CA LEU A 209 -0.68 -9.54 17.37
C LEU A 209 -1.82 -8.60 16.97
N PHE A 210 -2.96 -8.71 17.62
CA PHE A 210 -4.11 -7.82 17.39
C PHE A 210 -3.75 -6.35 17.64
N GLU A 211 -3.15 -6.08 18.81
CA GLU A 211 -2.73 -4.73 19.20
C GLU A 211 -1.65 -4.18 18.27
N ALA A 212 -0.67 -5.00 17.88
CA ALA A 212 0.40 -4.60 16.97
C ALA A 212 -0.12 -4.25 15.57
N VAL A 213 -1.05 -5.04 15.01
CA VAL A 213 -1.66 -4.72 13.71
C VAL A 213 -2.37 -3.37 13.78
N ARG A 214 -3.18 -3.13 14.82
CA ARG A 214 -3.94 -1.89 14.96
C ARG A 214 -3.02 -0.69 15.17
N SER A 215 -2.05 -0.78 16.08
CA SER A 215 -1.15 0.33 16.39
C SER A 215 -0.29 0.74 15.19
N ILE A 216 0.28 -0.23 14.48
CA ILE A 216 1.11 0.05 13.29
C ILE A 216 0.29 0.67 12.16
N LEU A 217 -0.91 0.17 11.89
CA LEU A 217 -1.76 0.74 10.84
C LEU A 217 -2.26 2.15 11.20
N ALA A 218 -2.62 2.39 12.47
CA ALA A 218 -3.02 3.72 12.94
C ALA A 218 -1.86 4.72 12.80
N GLU A 219 -0.67 4.39 13.32
CA GLU A 219 0.53 5.22 13.17
C GLU A 219 0.84 5.50 11.69
N ALA A 220 0.73 4.47 10.85
CA ALA A 220 1.00 4.63 9.42
C ALA A 220 0.01 5.58 8.72
N ILE A 221 -1.27 5.58 9.11
CA ILE A 221 -2.25 6.55 8.59
C ILE A 221 -1.90 7.97 9.03
N GLU A 222 -1.56 8.17 10.30
CA GLU A 222 -1.16 9.49 10.82
C GLU A 222 0.08 10.04 10.11
N ARG A 223 0.99 9.14 9.72
CA ARG A 223 2.21 9.46 8.97
C ARG A 223 2.02 9.48 7.46
N ARG A 224 0.78 9.43 6.98
CA ARG A 224 0.42 9.46 5.54
C ARG A 224 0.99 8.28 4.74
N GLY A 225 1.18 7.12 5.39
CA GLY A 225 1.75 5.92 4.78
C GLY A 225 3.25 6.00 4.50
N SER A 226 3.74 5.08 3.70
CA SER A 226 5.14 4.97 3.30
C SER A 226 5.32 5.31 1.82
N SER A 227 6.30 6.17 1.50
CA SER A 227 6.78 6.41 0.13
C SER A 227 7.97 5.48 -0.13
N ILE A 228 7.69 4.25 -0.56
CA ILE A 228 8.69 3.21 -0.79
C ILE A 228 8.55 2.67 -2.22
N ASP A 229 9.69 2.33 -2.81
CA ASP A 229 9.79 1.80 -4.17
C ASP A 229 9.20 2.77 -5.23
N ASP A 230 8.26 2.27 -6.04
CA ASP A 230 7.66 3.01 -7.16
C ASP A 230 6.42 3.83 -6.76
N TYR A 231 6.10 3.93 -5.46
CA TYR A 231 4.93 4.66 -4.98
C TYR A 231 5.30 5.91 -4.19
N THR A 232 4.80 7.04 -4.63
CA THR A 232 4.82 8.33 -3.94
C THR A 232 3.41 8.87 -3.91
N ALA A 233 2.95 9.37 -2.76
CA ALA A 233 1.65 10.01 -2.70
C ALA A 233 1.68 11.33 -3.50
N PRO A 234 0.65 11.64 -4.30
CA PRO A 234 0.63 12.83 -5.14
C PRO A 234 0.78 14.15 -4.37
N ASP A 235 0.18 14.20 -3.19
CA ASP A 235 0.12 15.41 -2.34
C ASP A 235 1.18 15.44 -1.23
N GLY A 236 2.33 14.82 -1.47
CA GLY A 236 3.46 14.79 -0.56
C GLY A 236 3.81 13.41 -0.03
N ASP A 237 5.07 13.24 0.30
CA ASP A 237 5.60 11.98 0.79
C ASP A 237 5.07 11.65 2.19
N GLY A 238 4.69 10.40 2.38
CA GLY A 238 4.49 9.83 3.71
C GLY A 238 5.83 9.77 4.46
N SER A 239 5.77 9.67 5.78
CA SER A 239 6.96 9.56 6.64
C SER A 239 7.07 8.23 7.37
N MET A 240 6.18 7.27 7.08
CA MET A 240 6.20 5.97 7.76
C MET A 240 7.47 5.17 7.47
N GLN A 241 8.13 5.35 6.32
CA GLN A 241 9.40 4.69 6.00
C GLN A 241 10.51 5.00 7.02
N GLU A 242 10.48 6.15 7.69
CA GLU A 242 11.44 6.54 8.73
C GLU A 242 11.21 5.77 10.04
N ARG A 243 10.04 5.18 10.21
CA ARG A 243 9.61 4.46 11.41
C ARG A 243 9.66 2.95 11.29
N LEU A 244 9.92 2.43 10.08
CA LEU A 244 10.00 0.99 9.86
C LEU A 244 11.16 0.38 10.65
N GLN A 245 10.87 -0.71 11.36
CA GLN A 245 11.80 -1.34 12.29
C GLN A 245 12.57 -2.51 11.67
N VAL A 246 11.96 -3.20 10.71
CA VAL A 246 12.56 -4.36 10.05
C VAL A 246 12.38 -4.36 8.54
N TYR A 247 11.29 -3.79 8.00
CA TYR A 247 11.02 -3.85 6.57
C TYR A 247 12.10 -3.12 5.77
N GLN A 248 12.68 -3.80 4.75
CA GLN A 248 13.82 -3.34 3.93
C GLN A 248 15.11 -3.00 4.69
N ARG A 249 15.23 -3.39 5.97
CA ARG A 249 16.40 -3.12 6.82
C ARG A 249 17.31 -4.34 6.98
N THR A 250 17.42 -5.18 5.94
CA THR A 250 18.28 -6.38 5.97
C THR A 250 19.74 -6.02 6.28
N GLY A 251 20.31 -6.65 7.31
CA GLY A 251 21.70 -6.44 7.75
C GLY A 251 21.88 -5.29 8.74
N GLU A 252 20.91 -4.38 8.84
CA GLU A 252 20.92 -3.31 9.82
C GLU A 252 20.66 -3.83 11.24
N PRO A 253 21.13 -3.11 12.27
CA PRO A 253 20.88 -3.49 13.65
C PRO A 253 19.38 -3.42 13.99
N CYS A 254 18.85 -4.47 14.60
CA CYS A 254 17.51 -4.47 15.15
C CYS A 254 17.41 -3.43 16.27
N PRO A 255 16.45 -2.49 16.23
CA PRO A 255 16.35 -1.43 17.25
C PRO A 255 16.14 -1.95 18.68
N ARG A 256 15.64 -3.19 18.82
CA ARG A 256 15.36 -3.80 20.12
C ARG A 256 16.55 -4.53 20.74
N CYS A 257 17.44 -5.15 19.95
CA CYS A 257 18.50 -6.02 20.47
C CYS A 257 19.86 -5.87 19.78
N GLY A 258 20.00 -4.96 18.82
CA GLY A 258 21.25 -4.68 18.10
C GLY A 258 21.69 -5.75 17.08
N ARG A 259 21.04 -6.94 17.07
CA ARG A 259 21.40 -7.99 16.11
C ARG A 259 20.90 -7.67 14.71
N PRO A 260 21.58 -8.16 13.65
CA PRO A 260 21.18 -7.85 12.28
C PRO A 260 19.78 -8.37 11.98
N VAL A 261 18.96 -7.52 11.36
CA VAL A 261 17.68 -7.88 10.72
C VAL A 261 17.98 -8.87 9.59
N LYS A 262 17.19 -9.92 9.51
CA LYS A 262 17.32 -10.96 8.50
C LYS A 262 16.19 -10.89 7.49
N ARG A 263 16.49 -11.40 6.29
CA ARG A 263 15.52 -11.53 5.21
C ARG A 263 15.36 -12.99 4.81
N MET A 264 14.14 -13.41 4.52
CA MET A 264 13.81 -14.68 3.86
C MET A 264 12.65 -14.48 2.89
N VAL A 265 12.30 -15.50 2.13
CA VAL A 265 11.16 -15.48 1.21
C VAL A 265 10.09 -16.44 1.73
N ILE A 266 8.87 -15.96 1.87
CA ILE A 266 7.69 -16.75 2.26
C ILE A 266 6.60 -16.48 1.22
N GLY A 267 6.15 -17.52 0.50
CA GLY A 267 5.08 -17.38 -0.50
C GLY A 267 5.39 -16.30 -1.55
N ALA A 268 6.59 -16.30 -2.14
CA ALA A 268 7.08 -15.32 -3.12
C ALA A 268 7.15 -13.86 -2.57
N ARG A 269 7.09 -13.65 -1.25
CA ARG A 269 7.19 -12.33 -0.61
C ARG A 269 8.45 -12.23 0.24
N SER A 270 9.24 -11.17 0.03
CA SER A 270 10.32 -10.80 0.95
C SER A 270 9.76 -10.60 2.34
N THR A 271 10.44 -11.14 3.33
CA THR A 271 10.03 -11.13 4.73
C THR A 271 11.21 -10.71 5.58
N HIS A 272 11.06 -9.65 6.35
CA HIS A 272 12.11 -9.08 7.19
C HIS A 272 11.77 -9.32 8.66
N LEU A 273 12.78 -9.71 9.45
CA LEU A 273 12.57 -10.06 10.85
C LEU A 273 13.87 -9.98 11.65
N CYS A 274 13.74 -9.83 12.95
CA CYS A 274 14.84 -10.14 13.88
C CYS A 274 14.65 -11.55 14.44
N SER A 275 15.46 -12.51 14.00
CA SER A 275 15.34 -13.92 14.42
C SER A 275 15.62 -14.16 15.91
N TRP A 276 16.18 -13.19 16.61
CA TRP A 276 16.38 -13.23 18.06
C TRP A 276 15.15 -12.74 18.84
N CYS A 277 14.58 -11.59 18.45
CA CYS A 277 13.38 -11.06 19.09
C CYS A 277 12.11 -11.84 18.75
N GLN A 278 12.07 -12.41 17.53
CA GLN A 278 10.94 -13.16 16.99
C GLN A 278 11.33 -14.64 16.91
N ARG A 279 11.32 -15.32 18.05
CA ARG A 279 11.77 -16.72 18.13
C ARG A 279 10.75 -17.68 17.52
N LEU A 280 11.25 -18.65 16.76
CA LEU A 280 10.47 -19.76 16.24
C LEU A 280 10.51 -20.91 17.24
N THR A 281 9.35 -21.45 17.59
CA THR A 281 9.25 -22.60 18.49
C THR A 281 9.78 -23.88 17.82
N ALA A 282 10.15 -24.89 18.62
CA ALA A 282 10.60 -26.17 18.08
C ALA A 282 9.51 -26.82 17.21
N ALA A 283 8.26 -26.76 17.63
CA ALA A 283 7.12 -27.29 16.88
C ALA A 283 6.93 -26.62 15.52
N ASP A 284 7.22 -25.31 15.41
CA ASP A 284 7.07 -24.55 14.17
C ASP A 284 8.26 -24.71 13.22
N ARG A 285 9.39 -25.23 13.68
CA ARG A 285 10.58 -25.51 12.85
C ARG A 285 10.35 -26.70 11.92
N ALA A 286 9.51 -27.66 12.33
CA ALA A 286 9.10 -28.74 11.46
C ALA A 286 8.45 -28.20 10.18
N GLY A 287 8.90 -28.65 9.02
CA GLY A 287 8.43 -28.16 7.71
C GLY A 287 8.88 -26.73 7.33
N ALA A 288 9.71 -26.07 8.16
CA ALA A 288 10.26 -24.73 7.85
C ALA A 288 11.73 -24.75 7.39
N SER A 289 12.39 -25.88 7.40
CA SER A 289 13.84 -26.03 7.19
C SER A 289 14.33 -25.43 5.86
N THR A 290 13.59 -25.62 4.77
CA THR A 290 13.95 -25.07 3.46
C THR A 290 13.90 -23.55 3.44
N ILE A 291 12.85 -22.95 4.00
CA ILE A 291 12.71 -21.50 4.09
C ILE A 291 13.78 -20.89 4.99
N LEU A 292 14.05 -21.54 6.13
CA LEU A 292 15.06 -21.08 7.09
C LEU A 292 16.48 -21.14 6.53
N ARG A 293 16.80 -22.13 5.66
CA ARG A 293 18.08 -22.19 4.94
C ARG A 293 18.30 -20.98 4.01
N GLY A 294 17.24 -20.46 3.42
CA GLY A 294 17.28 -19.26 2.58
C GLY A 294 17.33 -17.93 3.34
N MET A 295 17.38 -17.94 4.67
CA MET A 295 17.44 -16.73 5.48
C MET A 295 18.85 -16.11 5.46
N THR A 296 18.93 -14.82 5.16
CA THR A 296 20.19 -14.07 5.05
C THR A 296 20.12 -12.76 5.83
N ASP A 297 21.28 -12.28 6.28
CA ASP A 297 21.47 -10.93 6.83
C ASP A 297 22.16 -9.98 5.82
N GLY A 298 22.25 -10.40 4.56
CA GLY A 298 22.87 -9.62 3.50
C GLY A 298 24.40 -9.64 3.50
N ARG A 299 25.04 -10.23 4.52
CA ARG A 299 26.52 -10.36 4.56
C ARG A 299 26.94 -11.52 3.66
N ARG A 300 27.97 -11.29 2.82
CA ARG A 300 28.63 -12.38 2.07
C ARG A 300 29.28 -13.35 3.08
N ARG A 301 28.94 -14.64 3.01
CA ARG A 301 29.75 -15.67 3.67
C ARG A 301 31.08 -15.77 2.93
N PRO A 302 32.22 -15.71 3.59
CA PRO A 302 33.50 -16.00 2.95
C PRO A 302 33.43 -17.41 2.34
N GLY A 303 33.62 -17.53 0.99
CA GLY A 303 33.67 -18.81 0.29
C GLY A 303 32.34 -19.39 -0.24
N GLY A 304 31.21 -18.73 -0.07
CA GLY A 304 29.91 -19.19 -0.59
C GLY A 304 29.66 -18.70 -2.02
N ARG A 305 29.52 -19.63 -3.00
CA ARG A 305 28.95 -19.29 -4.32
C ARG A 305 27.53 -18.79 -4.12
N TRP A 306 27.19 -17.66 -4.73
CA TRP A 306 25.81 -17.23 -4.90
C TRP A 306 25.10 -18.27 -5.79
N ALA A 307 24.21 -19.09 -5.19
CA ALA A 307 23.18 -19.76 -5.98
C ALA A 307 22.18 -18.68 -6.40
N GLY A 308 22.36 -18.17 -7.62
CA GLY A 308 21.52 -17.12 -8.17
C GLY A 308 20.08 -17.57 -8.33
N LEU A 309 19.18 -16.73 -7.90
CA LEU A 309 17.91 -16.44 -8.55
C LEU A 309 17.91 -14.92 -8.80
N ALA A 310 18.83 -14.49 -9.64
CA ALA A 310 18.67 -13.26 -10.38
C ALA A 310 17.72 -13.59 -11.52
N GLY A 311 16.49 -13.11 -11.44
CA GLY A 311 15.66 -12.98 -12.63
C GLY A 311 16.44 -12.13 -13.63
N GLU A 312 16.60 -12.61 -14.83
CA GLU A 312 17.16 -11.91 -15.97
C GLU A 312 16.39 -10.61 -16.20
N GLY A 313 17.09 -9.49 -16.07
CA GLY A 313 16.54 -8.15 -16.29
C GLY A 313 17.67 -7.14 -16.36
N VAL A 314 18.26 -7.02 -17.54
CA VAL A 314 18.95 -5.83 -18.10
C VAL A 314 19.96 -5.12 -17.19
N SER A 315 21.25 -5.35 -17.42
CA SER A 315 22.27 -4.35 -17.77
C SER A 315 23.68 -4.94 -17.69
N GLY A 316 24.48 -4.70 -18.72
CA GLY A 316 25.89 -5.08 -18.82
C GLY A 316 26.82 -4.18 -17.99
N LEU A 317 26.40 -3.77 -16.80
CA LEU A 317 27.22 -2.95 -15.90
C LEU A 317 27.95 -3.84 -14.87
N THR A 318 29.21 -3.56 -14.66
CA THR A 318 30.00 -4.17 -13.58
C THR A 318 29.46 -3.74 -12.20
N PRO A 319 29.74 -4.49 -11.12
CA PRO A 319 29.31 -4.12 -9.77
C PRO A 319 29.75 -2.71 -9.32
N ALA A 320 30.91 -2.26 -9.78
CA ALA A 320 31.43 -0.93 -9.51
C ALA A 320 30.63 0.16 -10.25
N GLU A 321 30.23 -0.09 -11.49
CA GLU A 321 29.42 0.82 -12.30
C GLU A 321 27.99 0.91 -11.75
N ALA A 322 27.41 -0.20 -11.29
CA ALA A 322 26.10 -0.22 -10.65
C ALA A 322 26.10 0.57 -9.32
N GLU A 323 27.16 0.44 -8.51
CA GLU A 323 27.31 1.22 -7.27
C GLU A 323 27.51 2.72 -7.57
N GLN A 324 28.27 3.05 -8.61
CA GLN A 324 28.51 4.43 -9.03
C GLN A 324 27.24 5.08 -9.61
N ALA A 325 26.45 4.32 -10.40
CA ALA A 325 25.14 4.75 -10.89
C ALA A 325 24.16 5.01 -9.75
N THR A 326 24.14 4.13 -8.74
CA THR A 326 23.30 4.28 -7.54
C THR A 326 23.71 5.52 -6.73
N ARG A 327 25.00 5.78 -6.57
CA ARG A 327 25.52 6.99 -5.89
C ARG A 327 25.16 8.26 -6.65
N ARG A 328 25.29 8.27 -7.98
CA ARG A 328 24.90 9.41 -8.83
C ARG A 328 23.40 9.70 -8.73
N ALA A 329 22.56 8.70 -8.87
CA ALA A 329 21.12 8.85 -8.73
C ALA A 329 20.70 9.39 -7.35
N ARG A 330 21.39 8.97 -6.28
CA ARG A 330 21.16 9.47 -4.92
C ARG A 330 21.56 10.95 -4.78
N THR A 331 22.69 11.34 -5.36
CA THR A 331 23.18 12.73 -5.32
C THR A 331 22.25 13.65 -6.13
N GLU A 332 21.85 13.24 -7.34
CA GLU A 332 20.91 14.00 -8.18
C GLU A 332 19.55 14.17 -7.50
N ARG A 333 19.05 13.12 -6.84
CA ARG A 333 17.80 13.18 -6.07
C ARG A 333 17.88 14.20 -4.91
N THR A 334 19.01 14.21 -4.20
CA THR A 334 19.24 15.16 -3.10
C THR A 334 19.34 16.61 -3.63
N GLN A 335 20.00 16.80 -4.76
CA GLN A 335 20.13 18.13 -5.38
C GLN A 335 18.79 18.63 -5.92
N ARG A 336 17.96 17.79 -6.54
CA ARG A 336 16.61 18.15 -6.98
C ARG A 336 15.71 18.53 -5.81
N ALA A 337 15.74 17.76 -4.71
CA ALA A 337 14.98 18.10 -3.50
C ALA A 337 15.42 19.44 -2.88
N ALA A 338 16.73 19.73 -2.86
CA ALA A 338 17.25 21.01 -2.39
C ALA A 338 16.86 22.17 -3.32
N ALA A 339 16.86 21.97 -4.62
CA ALA A 339 16.45 22.98 -5.60
C ALA A 339 14.95 23.31 -5.46
N THR A 340 14.10 22.30 -5.29
CA THR A 340 12.66 22.49 -5.06
C THR A 340 12.38 23.25 -3.77
N ARG A 341 13.11 22.96 -2.67
CA ARG A 341 13.00 23.71 -1.41
C ARG A 341 13.43 25.16 -1.56
N ARG A 342 14.49 25.44 -2.31
CA ARG A 342 14.95 26.81 -2.58
C ARG A 342 13.96 27.57 -3.45
N ALA A 343 13.34 26.93 -4.45
CA ALA A 343 12.31 27.54 -5.28
C ALA A 343 11.05 27.88 -4.46
N ALA A 344 10.59 26.97 -3.59
CA ALA A 344 9.46 27.20 -2.70
C ALA A 344 9.73 28.34 -1.69
N ALA A 345 10.94 28.41 -1.12
CA ALA A 345 11.34 29.50 -0.22
C ALA A 345 11.36 30.85 -0.92
N ARG A 346 11.85 30.91 -2.17
CA ARG A 346 11.84 32.17 -2.98
C ARG A 346 10.42 32.62 -3.33
N ALA A 347 9.52 31.69 -3.66
CA ALA A 347 8.12 31.99 -3.93
C ALA A 347 7.38 32.53 -2.69
N SER A 348 7.70 32.02 -1.51
CA SER A 348 7.17 32.53 -0.23
C SER A 348 7.65 33.93 0.12
N MET A 349 8.90 34.31 -0.25
CA MET A 349 9.43 35.61 0.01
C MET A 349 8.98 36.69 -1.00
N ALA A 350 8.56 36.28 -2.21
CA ALA A 350 8.08 37.22 -3.24
C ALA A 350 6.60 37.62 -3.05
N GLY A 351 5.86 36.93 -2.17
CA GLY A 351 4.45 37.21 -1.87
C GLY A 351 4.22 38.19 -0.69
N SER A 352 5.26 38.73 -0.07
CA SER A 352 5.16 39.59 1.12
C SER A 352 5.63 41.03 0.76
N THR A 353 4.84 41.75 -0.02
CA THR A 353 4.92 43.22 -0.10
C THR A 353 3.77 43.78 0.72
N PRO A 354 4.01 44.59 1.74
CA PRO A 354 2.95 45.30 2.47
C PRO A 354 2.45 46.47 1.65
N SER A 355 1.14 46.61 1.59
CA SER A 355 0.41 47.80 1.17
C SER A 355 0.41 48.86 2.27
#